data_c14e9dbe87fcd992990ee7e63ad43d3e
#
_entry.id   c14e9dbe87fcd992990ee7e63ad43d3e
#
_cell.length_a   1.000
_cell.length_b   1.000
_cell.length_c   1.000
_cell.angle_alpha   90.00
_cell.angle_beta   90.00
_cell.angle_gamma   90.00
#
_symmetry.space_group_name_H-M   'P 1'
#
loop_
_entity.id
_entity.type
_entity.pdbx_description
1 polymer ?
#
loop_
_entity_poly.entity_id
_entity_poly.type
_entity_poly.pdbx_seq_one_letter_code
_entity_poly.pdbx_strand_id
1 'polypeptide(L)'
;MKRRQFTQTLFNTLVASSSVAALSGCGFKMRGSFNYPFKSIYTTFVLGSTLGNEFKRVLGADSQINLITNAAQADKAQVVLDVLNDQREKVVVGVTAAGQVREFQLRVRLKFKLRTQDGREIIPETELLIQRDISFTETAALAKENEEALLYRDMQSDMVQQLLRRLAAVKSL
;
A
#
# COMPACT_ATOMS: atom_id res chain seq x y z
N MET A 1 -38.27 29.29 43.18
CA MET A 1 -37.17 29.46 42.21
C MET A 1 -36.37 28.17 41.87
N LYS A 2 -36.62 27.03 42.50
CA LYS A 2 -35.83 25.80 42.28
C LYS A 2 -36.29 24.88 41.14
N ARG A 3 -37.52 24.99 40.65
CA ARG A 3 -38.04 24.11 39.55
C ARG A 3 -37.46 24.42 38.19
N ARG A 4 -37.17 25.67 37.89
CA ARG A 4 -36.67 26.12 36.58
C ARG A 4 -35.20 25.75 36.33
N GLN A 5 -34.42 25.68 37.38
CA GLN A 5 -33.00 25.25 37.31
C GLN A 5 -32.86 23.74 37.12
N PHE A 6 -33.76 22.94 37.70
CA PHE A 6 -33.75 21.50 37.57
C PHE A 6 -34.09 21.02 36.15
N THR A 7 -35.01 21.68 35.48
CA THR A 7 -35.35 21.37 34.08
C THR A 7 -34.24 21.78 33.10
N GLN A 8 -33.51 22.86 33.36
CA GLN A 8 -32.38 23.29 32.52
C GLN A 8 -31.17 22.37 32.67
N THR A 9 -30.87 21.87 33.83
CA THR A 9 -29.79 20.89 34.05
C THR A 9 -30.10 19.55 33.40
N LEU A 10 -31.34 19.06 33.46
CA LEU A 10 -31.75 17.82 32.79
C LEU A 10 -31.67 17.94 31.25
N PHE A 11 -32.04 19.10 30.69
CA PHE A 11 -31.96 19.33 29.25
C PHE A 11 -30.50 19.41 28.74
N ASN A 12 -29.62 20.07 29.48
CA ASN A 12 -28.22 20.19 29.13
C ASN A 12 -27.46 18.83 29.24
N THR A 13 -27.80 17.98 30.21
CA THR A 13 -27.21 16.63 30.29
C THR A 13 -27.68 15.70 29.18
N LEU A 14 -28.94 15.83 28.74
CA LEU A 14 -29.47 15.05 27.62
C LEU A 14 -28.83 15.43 26.28
N VAL A 15 -28.59 16.73 26.04
CA VAL A 15 -27.92 17.23 24.83
C VAL A 15 -26.44 16.82 24.81
N ALA A 16 -25.75 16.86 25.94
CA ALA A 16 -24.35 16.46 26.05
C ALA A 16 -24.14 14.96 25.80
N SER A 17 -25.05 14.08 26.26
CA SER A 17 -24.96 12.65 26.03
C SER A 17 -25.28 12.24 24.59
N SER A 18 -26.16 12.97 23.91
CA SER A 18 -26.48 12.71 22.48
C SER A 18 -25.35 13.10 21.55
N SER A 19 -24.54 14.11 21.89
CA SER A 19 -23.39 14.54 21.09
C SER A 19 -22.21 13.53 21.11
N VAL A 20 -22.02 12.80 22.21
CA VAL A 20 -20.96 11.78 22.33
C VAL A 20 -21.31 10.53 21.53
N ALA A 21 -22.58 10.16 21.42
CA ALA A 21 -23.02 9.01 20.65
C ALA A 21 -22.88 9.22 19.13
N ALA A 22 -22.91 10.46 18.64
CA ALA A 22 -22.77 10.78 17.22
C ALA A 22 -21.31 10.67 16.70
N LEU A 23 -20.30 10.76 17.57
CA LEU A 23 -18.89 10.65 17.20
C LEU A 23 -18.40 9.20 17.03
N SER A 24 -19.09 8.22 17.57
CA SER A 24 -18.74 6.79 17.45
C SER A 24 -19.16 6.16 16.11
N GLY A 25 -19.93 6.86 15.29
CA GLY A 25 -20.41 6.38 13.99
C GLY A 25 -19.45 6.56 12.82
N CYS A 26 -18.38 7.35 12.95
CA CYS A 26 -17.33 7.40 11.96
C CYS A 26 -16.47 6.14 12.11
N GLY A 27 -16.73 5.12 11.30
CA GLY A 27 -15.96 3.87 11.23
C GLY A 27 -14.49 4.07 10.85
N PHE A 28 -13.78 4.91 11.58
CA PHE A 28 -12.34 5.15 11.45
C PHE A 28 -11.62 3.90 11.95
N LYS A 29 -11.51 2.89 11.08
CA LYS A 29 -10.65 1.74 11.33
C LYS A 29 -9.22 2.23 11.16
N MET A 30 -8.50 2.44 12.26
CA MET A 30 -7.05 2.63 12.20
C MET A 30 -6.45 1.59 11.25
N ARG A 31 -5.37 1.94 10.52
CA ARG A 31 -4.60 1.00 9.70
C ARG A 31 -4.22 -0.20 10.58
N GLY A 32 -5.14 -1.16 10.67
CA GLY A 32 -4.94 -2.40 11.40
C GLY A 32 -4.05 -3.34 10.61
N SER A 33 -3.41 -4.28 11.29
CA SER A 33 -2.75 -5.43 10.68
C SER A 33 -3.72 -6.12 9.73
N PHE A 34 -3.24 -6.47 8.55
CA PHE A 34 -4.00 -7.31 7.64
C PHE A 34 -4.12 -8.71 8.24
N ASN A 35 -5.27 -9.33 8.09
CA ASN A 35 -5.43 -10.73 8.50
C ASN A 35 -5.20 -11.62 7.30
N TYR A 36 -4.14 -12.42 7.33
CA TYR A 36 -3.76 -13.31 6.24
C TYR A 36 -4.21 -14.74 6.54
N PRO A 37 -4.62 -15.54 5.53
CA PRO A 37 -4.99 -16.94 5.71
C PRO A 37 -3.76 -17.88 5.86
N PHE A 38 -2.55 -17.34 5.81
CA PHE A 38 -1.28 -18.03 5.97
C PHE A 38 -0.43 -17.39 7.06
N LYS A 39 0.50 -18.18 7.64
CA LYS A 39 1.40 -17.73 8.70
C LYS A 39 2.85 -17.58 8.25
N SER A 40 3.20 -18.08 7.07
CA SER A 40 4.55 -17.95 6.53
C SER A 40 4.51 -17.75 5.01
N ILE A 41 5.37 -16.85 4.55
CA ILE A 41 5.49 -16.49 3.15
C ILE A 41 6.96 -16.37 2.75
N TYR A 42 7.32 -16.95 1.61
CA TYR A 42 8.57 -16.70 0.93
C TYR A 42 8.34 -15.76 -0.25
N THR A 43 9.30 -14.90 -0.56
CA THR A 43 9.20 -13.95 -1.69
C THR A 43 10.43 -13.98 -2.56
N THR A 44 10.23 -13.91 -3.87
CA THR A 44 11.28 -13.91 -4.89
C THR A 44 11.69 -12.50 -5.34
N PHE A 45 11.40 -11.44 -4.57
CA PHE A 45 11.91 -10.11 -4.88
C PHE A 45 13.44 -10.15 -5.05
N VAL A 46 13.91 -9.55 -6.13
CA VAL A 46 15.34 -9.43 -6.41
C VAL A 46 16.05 -8.66 -5.30
N LEU A 47 17.26 -9.08 -4.96
CA LEU A 47 18.10 -8.34 -4.02
C LEU A 47 18.34 -6.92 -4.52
N GLY A 48 18.14 -5.93 -3.64
CA GLY A 48 18.28 -4.52 -3.99
C GLY A 48 17.00 -3.86 -4.54
N SER A 49 15.93 -4.62 -4.83
CA SER A 49 14.63 -4.03 -5.18
C SER A 49 14.15 -3.11 -4.07
N THR A 50 13.90 -1.85 -4.42
CA THR A 50 13.37 -0.86 -3.47
C THR A 50 11.95 -1.20 -3.05
N LEU A 51 11.12 -1.71 -3.97
CA LEU A 51 9.77 -2.20 -3.69
C LEU A 51 9.83 -3.44 -2.78
N GLY A 52 10.75 -4.38 -3.08
CA GLY A 52 10.95 -5.58 -2.26
C GLY A 52 11.43 -5.25 -0.85
N ASN A 53 12.29 -4.26 -0.69
CA ASN A 53 12.73 -3.81 0.64
C ASN A 53 11.61 -3.18 1.44
N GLU A 54 10.77 -2.36 0.81
CA GLU A 54 9.58 -1.77 1.45
C GLU A 54 8.56 -2.85 1.81
N PHE A 55 8.29 -3.81 0.93
CA PHE A 55 7.43 -4.96 1.21
C PHE A 55 7.92 -5.75 2.42
N LYS A 56 9.21 -6.09 2.45
CA LYS A 56 9.84 -6.82 3.57
C LYS A 56 9.76 -6.03 4.87
N ARG A 57 9.95 -4.72 4.81
CA ARG A 57 9.86 -3.82 5.97
C ARG A 57 8.45 -3.80 6.56
N VAL A 58 7.43 -3.64 5.69
CA VAL A 58 6.04 -3.53 6.14
C VAL A 58 5.51 -4.87 6.63
N LEU A 59 5.75 -5.96 5.88
CA LEU A 59 5.27 -7.28 6.26
C LEU A 59 6.05 -7.85 7.45
N GLY A 60 7.35 -7.60 7.53
CA GLY A 60 8.19 -8.06 8.64
C GLY A 60 7.92 -7.34 9.97
N ALA A 61 7.21 -6.20 9.94
CA ALA A 61 6.72 -5.53 11.14
C ALA A 61 5.43 -6.18 11.70
N ASP A 62 4.78 -7.04 10.92
CA ASP A 62 3.61 -7.80 11.36
C ASP A 62 4.04 -9.08 12.08
N SER A 63 3.85 -9.14 13.39
CA SER A 63 4.24 -10.28 14.23
C SER A 63 3.46 -11.58 13.93
N GLN A 64 2.40 -11.50 13.15
CA GLN A 64 1.57 -12.67 12.80
C GLN A 64 2.10 -13.45 11.60
N ILE A 65 3.03 -12.86 10.82
CA ILE A 65 3.55 -13.43 9.58
C ILE A 65 5.05 -13.69 9.71
N ASN A 66 5.46 -14.93 9.45
CA ASN A 66 6.86 -15.30 9.32
C ASN A 66 7.30 -15.07 7.87
N LEU A 67 8.04 -13.98 7.63
CA LEU A 67 8.63 -13.68 6.34
C LEU A 67 9.95 -14.42 6.15
N ILE A 68 9.99 -15.35 5.21
CA ILE A 68 11.19 -16.10 4.84
C ILE A 68 11.87 -15.38 3.67
N THR A 69 13.11 -14.98 3.87
CA THR A 69 13.92 -14.28 2.84
C THR A 69 15.06 -15.13 2.29
N ASN A 70 15.38 -16.24 2.98
CA ASN A 70 16.43 -17.14 2.54
C ASN A 70 15.85 -18.22 1.60
N ALA A 71 16.37 -18.29 0.37
CA ALA A 71 15.94 -19.27 -0.63
C ALA A 71 16.14 -20.73 -0.15
N ALA A 72 17.15 -21.00 0.66
CA ALA A 72 17.40 -22.33 1.23
C ALA A 72 16.32 -22.79 2.24
N GLN A 73 15.45 -21.88 2.67
CA GLN A 73 14.34 -22.15 3.59
C GLN A 73 12.96 -21.91 2.94
N ALA A 74 12.94 -21.73 1.63
CA ALA A 74 11.70 -21.49 0.89
C ALA A 74 10.68 -22.63 1.05
N ASP A 75 11.17 -23.85 1.26
CA ASP A 75 10.40 -25.07 1.52
C ASP A 75 9.57 -25.00 2.82
N LYS A 76 9.95 -24.14 3.77
CA LYS A 76 9.23 -23.94 5.03
C LYS A 76 8.08 -22.92 4.92
N ALA A 77 7.95 -22.24 3.79
CA ALA A 77 6.87 -21.29 3.57
C ALA A 77 5.56 -22.00 3.24
N GLN A 78 4.46 -21.55 3.80
CA GLN A 78 3.13 -22.02 3.39
C GLN A 78 2.76 -21.54 1.99
N VAL A 79 3.19 -20.30 1.66
CA VAL A 79 2.94 -19.69 0.35
C VAL A 79 4.20 -19.05 -0.20
N VAL A 80 4.27 -19.02 -1.53
CA VAL A 80 5.36 -18.39 -2.27
C VAL A 80 4.79 -17.25 -3.10
N LEU A 81 5.29 -16.04 -2.87
CA LEU A 81 5.03 -14.87 -3.69
C LEU A 81 6.11 -14.81 -4.79
N ASP A 82 5.78 -15.30 -5.97
CA ASP A 82 6.64 -15.19 -7.14
C ASP A 82 6.48 -13.80 -7.76
N VAL A 83 7.55 -13.02 -7.76
CA VAL A 83 7.64 -11.71 -8.42
C VAL A 83 8.19 -11.93 -9.82
N LEU A 84 7.36 -11.66 -10.83
CA LEU A 84 7.68 -11.88 -12.23
C LEU A 84 8.29 -10.64 -12.89
N ASN A 85 7.84 -9.46 -12.46
CA ASN A 85 8.38 -8.17 -12.90
C ASN A 85 8.24 -7.13 -11.79
N ASP A 86 9.29 -6.34 -11.58
CA ASP A 86 9.33 -5.18 -10.68
C ASP A 86 10.08 -4.07 -11.43
N GLN A 87 9.33 -3.11 -11.96
CA GLN A 87 9.86 -2.14 -12.90
C GLN A 87 9.36 -0.72 -12.59
N ARG A 88 10.30 0.22 -12.70
CA ARG A 88 10.02 1.66 -12.75
C ARG A 88 10.28 2.19 -14.15
N GLU A 89 9.39 3.04 -14.61
CA GLU A 89 9.50 3.69 -15.90
C GLU A 89 9.25 5.19 -15.76
N LYS A 90 9.96 5.97 -16.56
CA LYS A 90 9.71 7.39 -16.79
C LYS A 90 9.53 7.60 -18.28
N VAL A 91 8.34 7.98 -18.69
CA VAL A 91 7.95 8.09 -20.10
C VAL A 91 7.59 9.53 -20.39
N VAL A 92 8.08 10.05 -21.52
CA VAL A 92 7.66 11.35 -22.02
C VAL A 92 6.24 11.22 -22.59
N VAL A 93 5.30 12.01 -22.05
CA VAL A 93 3.90 12.01 -22.48
C VAL A 93 3.46 13.36 -23.05
N GLY A 94 4.25 14.41 -22.86
CA GLY A 94 3.97 15.73 -23.40
C GLY A 94 5.22 16.45 -23.88
N VAL A 95 5.12 17.08 -25.07
CA VAL A 95 6.15 17.95 -25.64
C VAL A 95 5.56 19.28 -26.08
N THR A 96 6.39 20.32 -26.12
CA THR A 96 6.02 21.63 -26.70
C THR A 96 6.02 21.56 -28.23
N ALA A 97 5.49 22.60 -28.88
CA ALA A 97 5.58 22.75 -30.34
C ALA A 97 7.04 22.77 -30.85
N ALA A 98 8.01 23.15 -30.02
CA ALA A 98 9.44 23.13 -30.31
C ALA A 98 10.11 21.78 -30.00
N GLY A 99 9.35 20.73 -29.65
CA GLY A 99 9.88 19.40 -29.32
C GLY A 99 10.51 19.24 -27.94
N GLN A 100 10.45 20.27 -27.10
CA GLN A 100 10.98 20.18 -25.73
C GLN A 100 10.01 19.42 -24.84
N VAL A 101 10.55 18.60 -23.90
CA VAL A 101 9.74 17.85 -22.95
C VAL A 101 9.01 18.80 -22.00
N ARG A 102 7.71 18.58 -21.84
CA ARG A 102 6.84 19.33 -20.93
C ARG A 102 6.28 18.48 -19.80
N GLU A 103 6.11 17.19 -20.06
CA GLU A 103 5.46 16.29 -19.11
C GLU A 103 6.02 14.88 -19.20
N PHE A 104 6.30 14.29 -18.03
CA PHE A 104 6.62 12.89 -17.90
C PHE A 104 5.49 12.16 -17.18
N GLN A 105 5.34 10.89 -17.51
CA GLN A 105 4.56 9.95 -16.70
C GLN A 105 5.49 8.98 -16.00
N LEU A 106 5.43 8.96 -14.67
CA LEU A 106 6.10 8.00 -13.83
C LEU A 106 5.22 6.77 -13.68
N ARG A 107 5.81 5.60 -13.81
CA ARG A 107 5.12 4.32 -13.69
C ARG A 107 5.87 3.40 -12.76
N VAL A 108 5.12 2.71 -11.89
CA VAL A 108 5.60 1.57 -11.09
C VAL A 108 4.74 0.38 -11.45
N ARG A 109 5.37 -0.68 -11.94
CA ARG A 109 4.72 -1.91 -12.39
C ARG A 109 5.21 -3.08 -11.58
N LEU A 110 4.28 -3.87 -11.05
CA LEU A 110 4.56 -5.11 -10.35
C LEU A 110 3.73 -6.24 -10.98
N LYS A 111 4.38 -7.27 -11.50
CA LYS A 111 3.78 -8.53 -11.90
C LYS A 111 4.12 -9.60 -10.91
N PHE A 112 3.13 -10.30 -10.42
CA PHE A 112 3.32 -11.34 -9.41
C PHE A 112 2.26 -12.43 -9.54
N LYS A 113 2.53 -13.56 -8.90
CA LYS A 113 1.55 -14.60 -8.58
C LYS A 113 1.78 -15.12 -7.18
N LEU A 114 0.74 -15.68 -6.57
CA LEU A 114 0.83 -16.36 -5.28
C LEU A 114 0.50 -17.83 -5.47
N ARG A 115 1.35 -18.72 -4.97
CA ARG A 115 1.11 -20.16 -4.98
C ARG A 115 1.39 -20.79 -3.62
N THR A 116 0.85 -21.94 -3.38
CA THR A 116 1.24 -22.81 -2.25
C THR A 116 2.61 -23.42 -2.51
N GLN A 117 3.22 -24.03 -1.50
CA GLN A 117 4.52 -24.69 -1.63
C GLN A 117 4.49 -25.86 -2.62
N ASP A 118 3.39 -26.59 -2.70
CA ASP A 118 3.15 -27.70 -3.64
C ASP A 118 2.84 -27.25 -5.08
N GLY A 119 2.83 -25.91 -5.34
CA GLY A 119 2.68 -25.35 -6.67
C GLY A 119 1.25 -24.95 -7.06
N ARG A 120 0.25 -25.19 -6.20
CA ARG A 120 -1.13 -24.79 -6.49
C ARG A 120 -1.24 -23.26 -6.49
N GLU A 121 -1.75 -22.72 -7.57
CA GLU A 121 -1.94 -21.28 -7.74
C GLU A 121 -3.11 -20.78 -6.88
N ILE A 122 -2.86 -19.75 -6.09
CA ILE A 122 -3.85 -19.09 -5.22
C ILE A 122 -4.27 -17.74 -5.81
N ILE A 123 -3.29 -16.95 -6.25
CA ILE A 123 -3.51 -15.72 -7.02
C ILE A 123 -2.80 -15.94 -8.36
N PRO A 124 -3.53 -15.92 -9.48
CA PRO A 124 -2.96 -16.06 -10.80
C PRO A 124 -2.06 -14.87 -11.14
N GLU A 125 -1.31 -14.99 -12.23
CA GLU A 125 -0.47 -13.89 -12.69
C GLU A 125 -1.30 -12.59 -12.75
N THR A 126 -0.88 -11.64 -11.96
CA THR A 126 -1.59 -10.39 -11.74
C THR A 126 -0.63 -9.23 -11.89
N GLU A 127 -1.04 -8.21 -12.61
CA GLU A 127 -0.29 -6.97 -12.75
C GLU A 127 -0.94 -5.86 -11.92
N LEU A 128 -0.10 -5.13 -11.19
CA LEU A 128 -0.41 -3.86 -10.54
C LEU A 128 0.36 -2.76 -11.28
N LEU A 129 -0.32 -1.68 -11.61
CA LEU A 129 0.28 -0.51 -12.25
C LEU A 129 -0.18 0.75 -11.53
N ILE A 130 0.77 1.56 -11.10
CA ILE A 130 0.53 2.90 -10.55
C ILE A 130 1.20 3.90 -11.47
N GLN A 131 0.49 4.97 -11.81
CA GLN A 131 0.97 6.04 -12.68
C GLN A 131 0.78 7.40 -12.00
N ARG A 132 1.73 8.31 -12.24
CA ARG A 132 1.65 9.71 -11.83
C ARG A 132 2.26 10.58 -12.92
N ASP A 133 1.60 11.66 -13.26
CA ASP A 133 2.11 12.64 -14.20
C ASP A 133 2.88 13.73 -13.44
N ILE A 134 3.98 14.18 -14.01
CA ILE A 134 4.82 15.24 -13.48
C ILE A 134 5.16 16.24 -14.60
N SER A 135 4.82 17.51 -14.39
CA SER A 135 5.23 18.57 -15.30
C SER A 135 6.74 18.80 -15.22
N PHE A 136 7.35 19.13 -16.33
CA PHE A 136 8.79 19.38 -16.42
C PHE A 136 9.05 20.75 -17.06
N THR A 137 10.04 21.46 -16.48
CA THR A 137 10.63 22.66 -17.07
C THR A 137 12.12 22.64 -16.80
N GLU A 138 12.93 23.01 -17.79
CA GLU A 138 14.41 23.01 -17.65
C GLU A 138 14.89 23.92 -16.52
N THR A 139 14.22 25.04 -16.31
CA THR A 139 14.55 26.01 -15.26
C THR A 139 14.34 25.51 -13.83
N ALA A 140 13.56 24.43 -13.66
CA ALA A 140 13.25 23.83 -12.36
C ALA A 140 13.73 22.38 -12.26
N ALA A 141 14.67 21.94 -13.09
CA ALA A 141 15.08 20.54 -13.20
C ALA A 141 15.46 19.89 -11.85
N LEU A 142 16.29 20.54 -11.03
CA LEU A 142 16.68 20.01 -9.70
C LEU A 142 15.49 19.87 -8.75
N ALA A 143 14.57 20.82 -8.75
CA ALA A 143 13.34 20.73 -7.93
C ALA A 143 12.47 19.56 -8.41
N LYS A 144 12.40 19.34 -9.73
CA LYS A 144 11.65 18.26 -10.34
C LYS A 144 12.25 16.88 -10.08
N GLU A 145 13.57 16.74 -10.00
CA GLU A 145 14.22 15.48 -9.58
C GLU A 145 13.85 15.11 -8.13
N ASN A 146 13.82 16.08 -7.22
CA ASN A 146 13.39 15.84 -5.84
C ASN A 146 11.90 15.46 -5.76
N GLU A 147 11.05 16.14 -6.52
CA GLU A 147 9.61 15.83 -6.61
C GLU A 147 9.40 14.41 -7.16
N GLU A 148 10.12 14.03 -8.21
CA GLU A 148 10.09 12.69 -8.81
C GLU A 148 10.47 11.62 -7.79
N ALA A 149 11.55 11.83 -7.03
CA ALA A 149 12.00 10.89 -6.01
C ALA A 149 10.95 10.69 -4.91
N LEU A 150 10.26 11.75 -4.50
CA LEU A 150 9.15 11.67 -3.54
C LEU A 150 7.95 10.91 -4.12
N LEU A 151 7.56 11.23 -5.36
CA LEU A 151 6.47 10.55 -6.05
C LEU A 151 6.73 9.04 -6.18
N TYR A 152 7.93 8.63 -6.58
CA TYR A 152 8.27 7.20 -6.64
C TYR A 152 8.21 6.53 -5.27
N ARG A 153 8.61 7.20 -4.20
CA ARG A 153 8.49 6.66 -2.83
C ARG A 153 7.04 6.44 -2.44
N ASP A 154 6.18 7.43 -2.72
CA ASP A 154 4.75 7.33 -2.43
C ASP A 154 4.09 6.23 -3.27
N MET A 155 4.41 6.17 -4.56
CA MET A 155 3.90 5.12 -5.46
C MET A 155 4.33 3.72 -5.00
N GLN A 156 5.55 3.56 -4.48
CA GLN A 156 6.01 2.29 -3.92
C GLN A 156 5.25 1.91 -2.66
N SER A 157 5.04 2.86 -1.75
CA SER A 157 4.24 2.63 -0.55
C SER A 157 2.81 2.21 -0.93
N ASP A 158 2.19 2.88 -1.88
CA ASP A 158 0.86 2.55 -2.39
C ASP A 158 0.84 1.15 -3.03
N MET A 159 1.87 0.80 -3.82
CA MET A 159 2.02 -0.51 -4.46
C MET A 159 2.08 -1.63 -3.42
N VAL A 160 2.91 -1.46 -2.39
CA VAL A 160 3.03 -2.42 -1.28
C VAL A 160 1.68 -2.59 -0.57
N GLN A 161 0.98 -1.49 -0.29
CA GLN A 161 -0.34 -1.55 0.35
C GLN A 161 -1.38 -2.28 -0.53
N GLN A 162 -1.33 -2.08 -1.85
CA GLN A 162 -2.21 -2.81 -2.76
C GLN A 162 -1.89 -4.30 -2.80
N LEU A 163 -0.60 -4.67 -2.84
CA LEU A 163 -0.16 -6.06 -2.78
C LEU A 163 -0.63 -6.72 -1.48
N LEU A 164 -0.38 -6.10 -0.32
CA LEU A 164 -0.78 -6.62 0.99
C LEU A 164 -2.30 -6.82 1.10
N ARG A 165 -3.10 -5.89 0.58
CA ARG A 165 -4.56 -6.05 0.52
C ARG A 165 -4.98 -7.26 -0.32
N ARG A 166 -4.30 -7.51 -1.46
CA ARG A 166 -4.61 -8.69 -2.30
C ARG A 166 -4.22 -10.00 -1.61
N LEU A 167 -3.08 -10.02 -0.92
CA LEU A 167 -2.67 -11.18 -0.12
C LEU A 167 -3.65 -11.46 1.03
N ALA A 168 -4.15 -10.42 1.68
CA ALA A 168 -5.14 -10.55 2.75
C ALA A 168 -6.55 -10.93 2.26
N ALA A 169 -6.87 -10.65 0.99
CA ALA A 169 -8.16 -11.00 0.39
C ALA A 169 -8.30 -12.48 0.00
N VAL A 170 -7.24 -13.26 0.09
CA VAL A 170 -7.26 -14.72 -0.11
C VAL A 170 -8.15 -15.36 0.95
N LYS A 171 -9.12 -16.17 0.52
CA LYS A 171 -10.13 -16.75 1.44
C LYS A 171 -9.64 -18.03 2.13
N SER A 172 -8.85 -18.83 1.44
CA SER A 172 -8.30 -20.10 1.95
C SER A 172 -7.06 -20.51 1.16
N LEU A 173 -6.20 -21.29 1.78
CA LEU A 173 -5.08 -21.98 1.13
C LEU A 173 -5.53 -23.25 0.46
#